data_e8dfd810e1533f9fab28c7b21032d2d6
#
_entry.id   e8dfd810e1533f9fab28c7b21032d2d6
#
_cell.length_a   1.000
_cell.length_b   1.000
_cell.length_c   1.000
_cell.angle_alpha   90.00
_cell.angle_beta   90.00
_cell.angle_gamma   90.00
#
_symmetry.space_group_name_H-M   'P 1'
#
loop_
_entity.id
_entity.type
_entity.pdbx_description
1 polymer ?
#
loop_
_entity_poly.entity_id
_entity_poly.type
_entity_poly.pdbx_seq_one_letter_code
_entity_poly.pdbx_strand_id
1 'polypeptide(L)'
;MGNLQRYRSADLPALMERISKNSIGLDTVFDDFFNLTHTESYPPYNLIHVNNVESRLEIALAGFKKKEIKVYTEYGKLNVEGSKEAKEEDKDQFLHRGLAQRSFARAWTITDDTEIKSVEFEDGLLTIKLGKIVPEHHSRKDWL
;
A
#
# COMPACT_ATOMS: atom_id res chain seq x y z
N MET A 1 27.00 21.23 24.35
CA MET A 1 25.59 21.13 23.96
C MET A 1 25.46 20.01 22.96
N GLY A 2 24.71 18.98 23.31
CA GLY A 2 24.47 17.89 22.43
C GLY A 2 23.83 18.34 21.11
N ASN A 3 24.24 17.75 20.01
CA ASN A 3 23.62 17.90 18.73
C ASN A 3 22.21 17.28 18.78
N LEU A 4 21.28 18.05 19.31
CA LEU A 4 19.88 17.77 19.13
C LEU A 4 19.58 17.99 17.64
N GLN A 5 19.50 16.93 16.89
CA GLN A 5 18.93 16.99 15.56
C GLN A 5 17.51 17.52 15.71
N ARG A 6 17.37 18.80 15.50
CA ARG A 6 16.05 19.41 15.48
C ARG A 6 15.42 19.08 14.15
N TYR A 7 14.51 18.14 14.18
CA TYR A 7 13.61 17.95 13.05
C TYR A 7 12.84 19.25 12.86
N ARG A 8 13.01 19.86 11.72
CA ARG A 8 12.22 21.03 11.34
C ARG A 8 10.82 20.54 10.95
N SER A 9 9.82 21.39 11.12
CA SER A 9 8.46 21.09 10.67
C SER A 9 8.42 20.74 9.17
N ALA A 10 9.39 21.19 8.38
CA ALA A 10 9.54 20.84 6.98
C ALA A 10 10.01 19.39 6.77
N ASP A 11 10.66 18.77 7.76
CA ASP A 11 11.15 17.39 7.67
C ASP A 11 10.09 16.37 8.10
N LEU A 12 9.08 16.81 8.83
CA LEU A 12 8.00 15.96 9.33
C LEU A 12 7.20 15.28 8.20
N PRO A 13 6.82 15.99 7.13
CA PRO A 13 6.14 15.34 5.99
C PRO A 13 6.93 14.18 5.37
N ALA A 14 8.24 14.38 5.16
CA ALA A 14 9.10 13.37 4.58
C ALA A 14 9.24 12.14 5.49
N LEU A 15 9.35 12.35 6.79
CA LEU A 15 9.44 11.28 7.77
C LEU A 15 8.13 10.47 7.83
N MET A 16 6.99 11.14 7.87
CA MET A 16 5.68 10.53 7.89
C MET A 16 5.41 9.76 6.59
N GLU A 17 5.83 10.30 5.47
CA GLU A 17 5.75 9.63 4.18
C GLU A 17 6.53 8.31 4.18
N ARG A 18 7.74 8.30 4.73
CA ARG A 18 8.56 7.09 4.83
C ARG A 18 7.91 6.02 5.70
N ILE A 19 7.29 6.41 6.80
CA ILE A 19 6.58 5.49 7.69
C ILE A 19 5.31 4.98 7.03
N SER A 20 4.52 5.85 6.44
CA SER A 20 3.23 5.56 5.83
C SER A 20 3.35 4.71 4.58
N LYS A 21 4.32 4.99 3.69
CA LYS A 21 4.54 4.23 2.45
C LYS A 21 4.82 2.75 2.67
N ASN A 22 5.46 2.43 3.78
CA ASN A 22 6.00 1.10 4.04
C ASN A 22 5.23 0.33 5.12
N SER A 23 4.13 0.89 5.63
CA SER A 23 3.42 0.31 6.76
C SER A 23 1.92 0.21 6.51
N ILE A 24 1.35 -0.95 6.85
CA ILE A 24 -0.08 -1.20 6.86
C ILE A 24 -0.46 -1.60 8.29
N GLY A 25 -1.60 -1.10 8.76
CA GLY A 25 -2.09 -1.32 10.12
C GLY A 25 -1.81 -0.15 11.06
N LEU A 26 -1.12 0.89 10.57
CA LEU A 26 -0.98 2.15 11.27
C LEU A 26 -2.22 3.03 11.09
N ASP A 27 -2.33 4.03 11.93
CA ASP A 27 -3.47 4.92 12.01
C ASP A 27 -3.75 5.65 10.70
N THR A 28 -5.03 5.83 10.38
CA THR A 28 -5.53 6.61 9.25
C THR A 28 -5.06 8.06 9.23
N VAL A 29 -4.63 8.59 10.39
CA VAL A 29 -4.03 9.93 10.48
C VAL A 29 -2.82 10.08 9.56
N PHE A 30 -2.03 9.02 9.40
CA PHE A 30 -0.89 9.03 8.49
C PHE A 30 -1.33 9.11 7.03
N ASP A 31 -2.45 8.48 6.68
CA ASP A 31 -3.00 8.52 5.32
C ASP A 31 -3.47 9.92 4.95
N ASP A 32 -4.19 10.60 5.84
CA ASP A 32 -4.65 11.97 5.61
C ASP A 32 -3.46 12.91 5.41
N PHE A 33 -2.45 12.77 6.25
CA PHE A 33 -1.24 13.57 6.15
C PHE A 33 -0.46 13.27 4.87
N PHE A 34 -0.39 12.00 4.50
CA PHE A 34 0.26 11.51 3.29
C PHE A 34 -0.39 12.10 2.03
N ASN A 35 -1.72 12.13 1.98
CA ASN A 35 -2.47 12.69 0.86
C ASN A 35 -2.23 14.19 0.66
N LEU A 36 -1.91 14.92 1.72
CA LEU A 36 -1.59 16.34 1.65
C LEU A 36 -0.18 16.63 1.08
N THR A 37 0.73 15.67 1.21
CA THR A 37 2.16 15.87 0.90
C THR A 37 2.67 14.98 -0.23
N HIS A 38 1.82 14.12 -0.75
CA HIS A 38 2.22 13.01 -1.60
C HIS A 38 2.50 13.44 -3.04
N THR A 39 3.66 13.02 -3.56
CA THR A 39 3.92 12.88 -4.98
C THR A 39 3.54 11.46 -5.39
N GLU A 40 2.65 11.33 -6.35
CA GLU A 40 2.15 10.04 -6.80
C GLU A 40 3.29 9.08 -7.14
N SER A 41 3.30 7.92 -6.48
CA SER A 41 4.17 6.80 -6.83
C SER A 41 3.37 5.76 -7.62
N TYR A 42 4.04 5.13 -8.55
CA TYR A 42 3.41 4.11 -9.38
C TYR A 42 3.53 2.72 -8.72
N PRO A 43 2.49 1.91 -8.74
CA PRO A 43 1.13 2.21 -9.21
C PRO A 43 0.30 2.98 -8.17
N PRO A 44 -0.73 3.72 -8.62
CA PRO A 44 -1.65 4.39 -7.70
C PRO A 44 -2.38 3.37 -6.82
N TYR A 45 -2.57 3.69 -5.56
CA TYR A 45 -3.28 2.80 -4.64
C TYR A 45 -4.09 3.59 -3.62
N ASN A 46 -5.09 2.92 -3.07
CA ASN A 46 -5.87 3.39 -1.94
C ASN A 46 -5.73 2.40 -0.79
N LEU A 47 -5.52 2.90 0.39
CA LEU A 47 -5.62 2.11 1.62
C LEU A 47 -6.87 2.56 2.37
N ILE A 48 -7.84 1.66 2.52
CA ILE A 48 -9.16 1.96 3.05
C ILE A 48 -9.32 1.32 4.41
N HIS A 49 -9.66 2.13 5.39
CA HIS A 49 -10.05 1.66 6.72
C HIS A 49 -11.54 1.27 6.66
N VAL A 50 -11.84 -0.01 6.80
CA VAL A 50 -13.21 -0.51 6.80
C VAL A 50 -13.78 -0.47 8.23
N ASN A 51 -13.07 -1.06 9.17
CA ASN A 51 -13.37 -1.03 10.61
C ASN A 51 -12.11 -1.33 11.41
N ASN A 52 -12.22 -1.45 12.73
CA ASN A 52 -11.07 -1.65 13.61
C ASN A 52 -10.27 -2.93 13.36
N VAL A 53 -10.86 -3.89 12.67
CA VAL A 53 -10.23 -5.21 12.41
C VAL A 53 -10.06 -5.50 10.92
N GLU A 54 -10.49 -4.59 10.05
CA GLU A 54 -10.46 -4.81 8.61
C GLU A 54 -10.03 -3.57 7.86
N SER A 55 -9.14 -3.78 6.89
CA SER A 55 -8.71 -2.77 5.93
C SER A 55 -8.65 -3.35 4.53
N ARG A 56 -8.61 -2.49 3.54
CA ARG A 56 -8.59 -2.90 2.14
C ARG A 56 -7.57 -2.07 1.39
N LEU A 57 -6.68 -2.74 0.67
CA LEU A 57 -5.72 -2.11 -0.23
C LEU A 57 -6.23 -2.30 -1.66
N GLU A 58 -6.40 -1.20 -2.36
CA GLU A 58 -6.81 -1.19 -3.76
C GLU A 58 -5.69 -0.61 -4.61
N ILE A 59 -5.27 -1.35 -5.62
CA ILE A 59 -4.18 -0.94 -6.52
C ILE A 59 -4.70 -0.90 -7.95
N ALA A 60 -4.54 0.25 -8.60
CA ALA A 60 -4.96 0.44 -9.99
C ALA A 60 -3.92 -0.18 -10.93
N LEU A 61 -4.29 -1.28 -11.57
CA LEU A 61 -3.44 -2.04 -12.48
C LEU A 61 -4.11 -2.26 -13.83
N ALA A 62 -4.72 -1.21 -14.36
CA ALA A 62 -5.34 -1.25 -15.68
C ALA A 62 -4.31 -1.65 -16.75
N GLY A 63 -4.67 -2.59 -17.60
CA GLY A 63 -3.80 -3.11 -18.65
C GLY A 63 -2.92 -4.29 -18.24
N PHE A 64 -2.86 -4.64 -16.96
CA PHE A 64 -2.19 -5.85 -16.49
C PHE A 64 -3.11 -7.06 -16.61
N LYS A 65 -2.52 -8.19 -16.90
CA LYS A 65 -3.18 -9.48 -16.82
C LYS A 65 -2.92 -10.11 -15.46
N LYS A 66 -3.84 -10.91 -14.97
CA LYS A 66 -3.70 -11.59 -13.68
C LYS A 66 -2.37 -12.37 -13.55
N LYS A 67 -1.94 -13.02 -14.62
CA LYS A 67 -0.68 -13.77 -14.67
C LYS A 67 0.57 -12.89 -14.56
N GLU A 68 0.44 -11.59 -14.80
CA GLU A 68 1.54 -10.62 -14.73
C GLU A 68 1.71 -10.04 -13.32
N ILE A 69 0.79 -10.36 -12.41
CA ILE A 69 0.75 -9.82 -11.05
C ILE A 69 1.11 -10.92 -10.05
N LYS A 70 2.00 -10.60 -9.11
CA LYS A 70 2.33 -11.45 -7.97
C LYS A 70 2.03 -10.72 -6.69
N VAL A 71 1.35 -11.39 -5.78
CA VAL A 71 1.05 -10.91 -4.43
C VAL A 71 1.53 -11.97 -3.45
N TYR A 72 2.41 -11.59 -2.53
CA TYR A 72 2.92 -12.51 -1.52
C TYR A 72 3.34 -11.78 -0.27
N THR A 73 3.39 -12.50 0.83
CA THR A 73 3.89 -12.00 2.11
C THR A 73 5.22 -12.68 2.44
N GLU A 74 6.17 -11.89 2.89
CA GLU A 74 7.50 -12.38 3.26
C GLU A 74 8.14 -11.40 4.24
N TYR A 75 8.74 -11.91 5.30
CA TYR A 75 9.46 -11.12 6.30
C TYR A 75 8.67 -9.93 6.85
N GLY A 76 7.40 -10.15 7.18
CA GLY A 76 6.53 -9.09 7.71
C GLY A 76 6.16 -8.01 6.70
N LYS A 77 6.26 -8.31 5.42
CA LYS A 77 5.90 -7.38 4.35
C LYS A 77 4.90 -8.01 3.39
N LEU A 78 3.96 -7.20 2.95
CA LEU A 78 3.09 -7.51 1.82
C LEU A 78 3.77 -6.99 0.56
N ASN A 79 4.05 -7.87 -0.37
CA ASN A 79 4.73 -7.55 -1.62
C ASN A 79 3.76 -7.70 -2.79
N VAL A 80 3.75 -6.70 -3.65
CA VAL A 80 3.00 -6.72 -4.90
C VAL A 80 3.96 -6.37 -6.04
N GLU A 81 4.04 -7.26 -6.99
CA GLU A 81 4.90 -7.11 -8.16
C GLU A 81 4.08 -7.23 -9.43
N GLY A 82 4.35 -6.37 -10.38
CA GLY A 82 3.78 -6.43 -11.71
C GLY A 82 4.91 -6.49 -12.75
N SER A 83 4.77 -7.42 -13.69
CA SER A 83 5.75 -7.58 -14.76
C SER A 83 5.09 -7.30 -16.11
N LYS A 84 5.62 -6.34 -16.84
CA LYS A 84 5.26 -6.04 -18.22
C LYS A 84 6.43 -6.34 -19.13
N GLU A 85 6.19 -7.12 -20.19
CA GLU A 85 7.17 -7.28 -21.24
C GLU A 85 7.32 -5.94 -21.98
N ALA A 86 8.57 -5.49 -22.14
CA ALA A 86 8.85 -4.35 -22.99
C ALA A 86 8.50 -4.70 -24.44
N LYS A 87 7.38 -4.18 -24.92
CA LYS A 87 7.00 -4.32 -26.32
C LYS A 87 7.80 -3.32 -27.15
N GLU A 88 8.36 -3.77 -28.25
CA GLU A 88 8.96 -2.87 -29.27
C GLU A 88 7.93 -1.87 -29.84
N GLU A 89 6.68 -2.05 -29.53
CA GLU A 89 5.54 -1.22 -29.93
C GLU A 89 5.39 0.08 -29.14
N ASP A 90 6.24 0.34 -28.16
CA ASP A 90 6.31 1.65 -27.47
C ASP A 90 6.78 2.80 -28.39
N LYS A 91 6.74 2.58 -29.69
CA LYS A 91 6.94 3.61 -30.70
C LYS A 91 5.67 4.43 -31.00
N ASP A 92 4.57 4.11 -30.33
CA ASP A 92 3.35 4.88 -30.45
C ASP A 92 3.57 6.31 -29.95
N GLN A 93 3.26 7.27 -30.80
CA GLN A 93 3.35 8.67 -30.43
C GLN A 93 2.12 9.04 -29.61
N PHE A 94 2.30 9.16 -28.30
CA PHE A 94 1.22 9.58 -27.43
C PHE A 94 1.01 11.09 -27.54
N LEU A 95 -0.19 11.51 -27.83
CA LEU A 95 -0.61 12.91 -27.67
C LEU A 95 -0.77 13.26 -26.18
N HIS A 96 -1.16 12.27 -25.37
CA HIS A 96 -1.25 12.34 -23.93
C HIS A 96 -1.06 10.94 -23.36
N ARG A 97 -0.15 10.79 -22.41
CA ARG A 97 0.08 9.51 -21.73
C ARG A 97 -0.22 9.66 -20.24
N GLY A 98 -1.49 9.46 -19.89
CA GLY A 98 -1.94 9.48 -18.51
C GLY A 98 -1.94 8.11 -17.82
N LEU A 99 -1.82 7.03 -18.60
CA LEU A 99 -1.83 5.66 -18.09
C LEU A 99 -0.43 5.05 -18.24
N ALA A 100 0.22 4.78 -17.12
CA ALA A 100 1.49 4.07 -17.11
C ALA A 100 1.24 2.56 -17.04
N GLN A 101 1.91 1.80 -17.90
CA GLN A 101 1.89 0.33 -17.90
C GLN A 101 3.33 -0.17 -17.87
N ARG A 102 3.93 -0.16 -16.71
CA ARG A 102 5.32 -0.55 -16.51
C ARG A 102 5.47 -1.54 -15.37
N SER A 103 6.52 -2.31 -15.41
CA SER A 103 6.86 -3.21 -14.31
C SER A 103 7.13 -2.43 -13.04
N PHE A 104 6.72 -2.98 -11.92
CA PHE A 104 6.89 -2.37 -10.62
C PHE A 104 7.07 -3.46 -9.54
N ALA A 105 7.61 -3.05 -8.42
CA ALA A 105 7.65 -3.85 -7.20
C ALA A 105 7.37 -2.92 -6.02
N ARG A 106 6.38 -3.25 -5.24
CA ARG A 106 6.02 -2.49 -4.04
C ARG A 106 5.88 -3.39 -2.83
N ALA A 107 6.24 -2.86 -1.69
CA ALA A 107 6.14 -3.57 -0.42
C ALA A 107 5.56 -2.65 0.65
N TRP A 108 4.69 -3.20 1.48
CA TRP A 108 4.15 -2.55 2.67
C TRP A 108 4.49 -3.38 3.89
N THR A 109 4.98 -2.74 4.93
CA THR A 109 5.17 -3.40 6.21
C THR A 109 3.82 -3.70 6.83
N ILE A 110 3.59 -4.93 7.21
CA ILE A 110 2.38 -5.36 7.91
C ILE A 110 2.74 -5.74 9.35
N THR A 111 1.82 -5.49 10.27
CA THR A 111 2.01 -5.87 11.67
C THR A 111 1.80 -7.39 11.85
N ASP A 112 2.36 -7.95 12.92
CA ASP A 112 2.29 -9.39 13.17
C ASP A 112 0.85 -9.90 13.34
N ASP A 113 -0.06 -9.02 13.75
CA ASP A 113 -1.47 -9.32 13.91
C ASP A 113 -2.30 -9.10 12.63
N THR A 114 -1.66 -8.74 11.54
CA THR A 114 -2.33 -8.54 10.24
C THR A 114 -2.24 -9.79 9.39
N GLU A 115 -3.37 -10.22 8.86
CA GLU A 115 -3.44 -11.34 7.91
C GLU A 115 -4.11 -10.92 6.61
N ILE A 116 -3.78 -11.62 5.54
CA ILE A 116 -4.44 -11.44 4.25
C ILE A 116 -5.70 -12.27 4.23
N LYS A 117 -6.85 -11.62 4.03
CA LYS A 117 -8.16 -12.28 3.97
C LYS A 117 -8.48 -12.77 2.57
N SER A 118 -8.28 -11.92 1.58
CA SER A 118 -8.54 -12.27 0.18
C SER A 118 -7.76 -11.37 -0.76
N VAL A 119 -7.52 -11.86 -1.96
CA VAL A 119 -6.88 -11.12 -3.05
C VAL A 119 -7.73 -11.35 -4.29
N GLU A 120 -8.20 -10.28 -4.90
CA GLU A 120 -9.02 -10.31 -6.10
C GLU A 120 -8.46 -9.33 -7.12
N PHE A 121 -8.49 -9.73 -8.39
CA PHE A 121 -8.14 -8.84 -9.49
C PHE A 121 -9.25 -8.88 -10.52
N GLU A 122 -9.95 -7.76 -10.64
CA GLU A 122 -11.11 -7.62 -11.52
C GLU A 122 -11.18 -6.20 -12.06
N ASP A 123 -11.51 -6.07 -13.34
CA ASP A 123 -11.68 -4.78 -14.01
C ASP A 123 -10.47 -3.83 -13.86
N GLY A 124 -9.27 -4.38 -13.83
CA GLY A 124 -8.04 -3.59 -13.69
C GLY A 124 -7.76 -3.12 -12.27
N LEU A 125 -8.50 -3.57 -11.28
CA LEU A 125 -8.32 -3.23 -9.88
C LEU A 125 -7.91 -4.46 -9.08
N LEU A 126 -6.76 -4.38 -8.44
CA LEU A 126 -6.30 -5.39 -7.49
C LEU A 126 -6.79 -4.99 -6.10
N THR A 127 -7.60 -5.84 -5.50
CA THR A 127 -8.16 -5.62 -4.17
C THR A 127 -7.62 -6.66 -3.20
N ILE A 128 -6.96 -6.20 -2.15
CA ILE A 128 -6.43 -7.04 -1.08
C ILE A 128 -7.15 -6.68 0.20
N LYS A 129 -7.88 -7.63 0.75
CA LYS A 129 -8.53 -7.48 2.05
C LYS A 129 -7.60 -7.97 3.15
N LEU A 130 -7.38 -7.11 4.13
CA LEU A 130 -6.53 -7.38 5.29
C LEU A 130 -7.39 -7.39 6.54
N GLY A 131 -7.09 -8.31 7.44
CA GLY A 131 -7.76 -8.42 8.72
C GLY A 131 -6.77 -8.40 9.86
N LYS A 132 -7.22 -7.98 11.04
CA LYS A 132 -6.45 -8.11 12.27
C LYS A 132 -6.86 -9.37 13.00
N ILE A 133 -5.87 -10.16 13.40
CA ILE A 133 -6.09 -11.29 14.32
C ILE A 133 -6.17 -10.68 15.72
N VAL A 134 -7.33 -10.79 16.34
CA VAL A 134 -7.50 -10.35 17.73
C VAL A 134 -7.13 -11.54 18.64
N PRO A 135 -6.02 -11.46 19.39
CA PRO A 135 -5.68 -12.49 20.37
C PRO A 135 -6.81 -12.67 21.37
N GLU A 136 -7.02 -13.89 21.82
CA GLU A 136 -8.11 -14.23 22.72
C GLU A 136 -8.13 -13.37 24.01
N HIS A 137 -6.95 -13.01 24.50
CA HIS A 137 -6.80 -12.16 25.69
C HIS A 137 -7.08 -10.67 25.41
N HIS A 138 -7.15 -10.25 24.14
CA HIS A 138 -7.53 -8.89 23.74
C HIS A 138 -9.00 -8.78 23.36
N SER A 139 -9.70 -9.89 23.25
CA SER A 139 -11.14 -9.88 22.98
C SER A 139 -11.91 -9.37 24.18
N ARG A 140 -13.05 -8.72 23.92
CA ARG A 140 -13.92 -8.25 24.99
C ARG A 140 -14.40 -9.42 25.84
N LYS A 141 -14.17 -9.34 27.13
CA LYS A 141 -14.73 -10.25 28.11
C LYS A 141 -15.58 -9.45 29.10
N ASP A 142 -16.84 -9.80 29.18
CA ASP A 142 -17.72 -9.20 30.16
C ASP A 142 -17.54 -9.94 31.49
N TRP A 143 -17.07 -9.20 32.48
CA TRP A 143 -16.80 -9.75 33.82
C TRP A 143 -17.94 -9.51 34.79
N LEU A 144 -18.95 -8.73 34.37
CA LEU A 144 -20.13 -8.36 35.13
C LEU A 144 -21.27 -8.05 34.18
#